data_d47ed46882508eb41b2fb4a954502423
#
_entry.id   d47ed46882508eb41b2fb4a954502423
#
_cell.length_a   1.000
_cell.length_b   1.000
_cell.length_c   1.000
_cell.angle_alpha   90.00
_cell.angle_beta   90.00
_cell.angle_gamma   90.00
#
_symmetry.space_group_name_H-M   'P 1'
#
loop_
_entity.id
_entity.type
_entity.pdbx_description
1 polymer ?
#
loop_
_entity_poly.entity_id
_entity_poly.type
_entity_poly.pdbx_seq_one_letter_code
_entity_poly.pdbx_strand_id
1 'polypeptide(L)'
;NIIFSDNSSLTANFVINCAGGNSLDVAKKFRLLKDYSDLHFRGEYWVADSNIANLVKTNIYTVPRYPEFPFLDPHWIKRANGETEIGPNAVPVDSPEAYDSFITDIPTALSKITDIVTGSTKKLLLNTDFISLISKEFLSSISKSAMVERVKKFIPAIKPEDFPKRGTAGIRTPVISP
;
A
#
# COMPACT_ATOMS: atom_id res chain seq x y z
N ASN A 1 -25.65 -15.12 -14.09
CA ASN A 1 -26.15 -14.85 -12.73
C ASN A 1 -24.99 -14.63 -11.79
N ILE A 2 -25.13 -13.69 -10.89
CA ILE A 2 -24.26 -13.46 -9.73
C ILE A 2 -25.03 -13.95 -8.51
N ILE A 3 -24.40 -14.82 -7.73
CA ILE A 3 -24.95 -15.34 -6.47
C ILE A 3 -24.17 -14.71 -5.34
N PHE A 4 -24.86 -14.09 -4.42
CA PHE A 4 -24.30 -13.46 -3.22
C PHE A 4 -24.18 -14.45 -2.06
N SER A 5 -23.42 -14.09 -1.02
CA SER A 5 -23.21 -14.91 0.17
C SER A 5 -24.47 -15.19 0.98
N ASP A 6 -25.49 -14.34 0.86
CA ASP A 6 -26.82 -14.51 1.47
C ASP A 6 -27.78 -15.38 0.60
N ASN A 7 -27.24 -16.01 -0.46
CA ASN A 7 -27.98 -16.78 -1.47
C ASN A 7 -28.95 -15.97 -2.34
N SER A 8 -28.97 -14.67 -2.24
CA SER A 8 -29.67 -13.84 -3.22
C SER A 8 -28.95 -13.89 -4.56
N SER A 9 -29.62 -13.58 -5.66
CA SER A 9 -29.03 -13.59 -6.98
C SER A 9 -29.46 -12.40 -7.84
N LEU A 10 -28.54 -12.00 -8.73
CA LEU A 10 -28.76 -10.95 -9.72
C LEU A 10 -28.41 -11.47 -11.11
N THR A 11 -29.29 -11.25 -12.08
CA THR A 11 -29.00 -11.46 -13.49
C THR A 11 -28.61 -10.14 -14.14
N ALA A 12 -27.46 -10.11 -14.81
CA ALA A 12 -26.98 -8.95 -15.56
C ALA A 12 -26.40 -9.40 -16.91
N ASN A 13 -26.53 -8.54 -17.95
CA ASN A 13 -25.90 -8.78 -19.25
C ASN A 13 -24.38 -8.53 -19.21
N PHE A 14 -23.94 -7.59 -18.37
CA PHE A 14 -22.54 -7.22 -18.20
C PHE A 14 -22.21 -7.08 -16.71
N VAL A 15 -20.98 -7.42 -16.36
CA VAL A 15 -20.42 -7.24 -15.00
C VAL A 15 -19.12 -6.47 -15.12
N ILE A 16 -19.01 -5.38 -14.39
CA ILE A 16 -17.78 -4.58 -14.29
C ILE A 16 -17.19 -4.81 -12.91
N ASN A 17 -15.98 -5.35 -12.86
CA ASN A 17 -15.28 -5.61 -11.61
C ASN A 17 -14.47 -4.36 -11.21
N CYS A 18 -14.95 -3.65 -10.20
CA CYS A 18 -14.30 -2.48 -9.59
C CYS A 18 -14.05 -2.71 -8.09
N ALA A 19 -13.73 -3.95 -7.68
CA ALA A 19 -13.62 -4.36 -6.28
C ALA A 19 -12.29 -3.95 -5.60
N GLY A 20 -11.52 -3.02 -6.18
CA GLY A 20 -10.28 -2.52 -5.58
C GLY A 20 -9.29 -3.65 -5.25
N GLY A 21 -8.85 -3.75 -4.00
CA GLY A 21 -7.93 -4.77 -3.54
C GLY A 21 -8.45 -6.21 -3.65
N ASN A 22 -9.77 -6.40 -3.74
CA ASN A 22 -10.42 -7.71 -3.92
C ASN A 22 -10.66 -8.06 -5.40
N SER A 23 -10.20 -7.23 -6.35
CA SER A 23 -10.51 -7.41 -7.77
C SER A 23 -9.98 -8.73 -8.35
N LEU A 24 -8.82 -9.20 -7.91
CA LEU A 24 -8.26 -10.47 -8.37
C LEU A 24 -9.11 -11.66 -7.90
N ASP A 25 -9.55 -11.64 -6.64
CA ASP A 25 -10.40 -12.70 -6.08
C ASP A 25 -11.76 -12.77 -6.80
N VAL A 26 -12.34 -11.62 -7.11
CA VAL A 26 -13.56 -11.56 -7.93
C VAL A 26 -13.30 -12.13 -9.32
N ALA A 27 -12.20 -11.75 -9.98
CA ALA A 27 -11.84 -12.27 -11.31
C ALA A 27 -11.67 -13.80 -11.29
N LYS A 28 -11.00 -14.34 -10.27
CA LYS A 28 -10.80 -15.80 -10.10
C LYS A 28 -12.12 -16.56 -9.94
N LYS A 29 -13.16 -15.97 -9.31
CA LYS A 29 -14.51 -16.57 -9.25
C LYS A 29 -15.15 -16.72 -10.64
N PHE A 30 -14.79 -15.86 -11.58
CA PHE A 30 -15.18 -15.96 -12.99
C PHE A 30 -14.21 -16.81 -13.82
N ARG A 31 -13.28 -17.54 -13.19
CA ARG A 31 -12.24 -18.37 -13.81
C ARG A 31 -11.23 -17.59 -14.67
N LEU A 32 -11.12 -16.29 -14.44
CA LEU A 32 -10.13 -15.40 -15.06
C LEU A 32 -8.90 -15.26 -14.16
N LEU A 33 -7.73 -14.97 -14.75
CA LEU A 33 -6.48 -14.65 -14.06
C LEU A 33 -6.07 -15.68 -12.98
N LYS A 34 -6.30 -16.99 -13.22
CA LYS A 34 -6.08 -18.04 -12.23
C LYS A 34 -4.63 -18.16 -11.78
N ASP A 35 -3.68 -17.90 -12.71
CA ASP A 35 -2.24 -18.04 -12.47
C ASP A 35 -1.61 -16.71 -11.95
N TYR A 36 -2.42 -15.67 -11.78
CA TYR A 36 -1.99 -14.40 -11.20
C TYR A 36 -2.07 -14.44 -9.69
N SER A 37 -1.15 -13.72 -9.06
CA SER A 37 -1.13 -13.48 -7.61
C SER A 37 -1.19 -11.99 -7.32
N ASP A 38 -1.44 -11.63 -6.08
CA ASP A 38 -1.35 -10.24 -5.63
C ASP A 38 -0.60 -10.13 -4.31
N LEU A 39 -0.20 -8.90 -4.01
CA LEU A 39 0.35 -8.50 -2.72
C LEU A 39 -0.37 -7.25 -2.27
N HIS A 40 -0.58 -7.14 -0.97
CA HIS A 40 -1.20 -5.96 -0.38
C HIS A 40 -0.13 -5.14 0.34
N PHE A 41 -0.11 -3.83 0.08
CA PHE A 41 0.80 -2.89 0.71
C PHE A 41 0.02 -1.73 1.30
N ARG A 42 0.19 -1.52 2.60
CA ARG A 42 -0.36 -0.37 3.31
C ARG A 42 0.62 0.79 3.22
N GLY A 43 0.14 1.92 2.69
CA GLY A 43 0.83 3.19 2.70
C GLY A 43 0.38 4.03 3.88
N GLU A 44 1.31 4.43 4.72
CA GLU A 44 1.07 5.21 5.92
C GLU A 44 1.63 6.61 5.75
N TYR A 45 0.97 7.57 6.41
CA TYR A 45 1.33 8.99 6.35
C TYR A 45 1.51 9.58 7.74
N TRP A 46 2.26 10.68 7.81
CA TRP A 46 2.37 11.53 8.98
C TRP A 46 1.91 12.93 8.62
N VAL A 47 1.05 13.51 9.45
CA VAL A 47 0.48 14.85 9.27
C VAL A 47 1.42 15.87 9.87
N ALA A 48 1.73 16.90 9.08
CA ALA A 48 2.54 18.02 9.49
C ALA A 48 1.78 18.95 10.45
N ASP A 49 2.50 19.51 11.41
CA ASP A 49 2.02 20.61 12.24
C ASP A 49 1.70 21.84 11.38
N SER A 50 0.76 22.66 11.83
CA SER A 50 0.34 23.88 11.15
C SER A 50 1.49 24.86 10.90
N ASN A 51 2.50 24.89 11.76
CA ASN A 51 3.66 25.77 11.65
C ASN A 51 4.49 25.51 10.41
N ILE A 52 4.55 24.24 9.96
CA ILE A 52 5.33 23.84 8.78
C ILE A 52 4.46 23.44 7.58
N ALA A 53 3.14 23.33 7.76
CA ALA A 53 2.22 22.87 6.71
C ALA A 53 2.31 23.71 5.42
N ASN A 54 2.73 24.98 5.52
CA ASN A 54 2.93 25.89 4.40
C ASN A 54 4.39 26.12 4.00
N LEU A 55 5.32 25.33 4.54
CA LEU A 55 6.73 25.38 4.17
C LEU A 55 6.93 25.18 2.66
N VAL A 56 6.12 24.30 2.07
CA VAL A 56 6.06 24.08 0.62
C VAL A 56 4.60 24.25 0.16
N LYS A 57 4.39 25.03 -0.89
CA LYS A 57 3.05 25.39 -1.39
C LYS A 57 2.42 24.37 -2.35
N THR A 58 3.18 23.39 -2.77
CA THR A 58 2.77 22.37 -3.76
C THR A 58 3.14 20.98 -3.30
N ASN A 59 2.68 19.97 -4.01
CA ASN A 59 3.12 18.59 -3.81
C ASN A 59 4.54 18.42 -4.36
N ILE A 60 5.38 17.68 -3.62
CA ILE A 60 6.72 17.28 -4.08
C ILE A 60 6.77 15.76 -4.12
N TYR A 61 7.06 15.20 -5.28
CA TYR A 61 7.26 13.78 -5.50
C TYR A 61 8.72 13.51 -5.84
N THR A 62 9.25 12.43 -5.31
CA THR A 62 10.58 11.95 -5.68
C THR A 62 10.48 11.05 -6.92
N VAL A 63 11.56 11.00 -7.70
CA VAL A 63 11.68 10.00 -8.77
C VAL A 63 11.87 8.63 -8.12
N PRO A 64 11.06 7.61 -8.48
CA PRO A 64 11.18 6.27 -7.91
C PRO A 64 12.58 5.69 -8.14
N ARG A 65 13.19 5.12 -7.09
CA ARG A 65 14.51 4.46 -7.18
C ARG A 65 14.45 3.12 -7.88
N TYR A 66 13.31 2.46 -7.77
CA TYR A 66 13.05 1.13 -8.30
C TYR A 66 11.77 1.21 -9.15
N PRO A 67 11.86 1.70 -10.40
CA PRO A 67 10.70 1.89 -11.26
C PRO A 67 10.00 0.58 -11.64
N GLU A 68 10.70 -0.56 -11.50
CA GLU A 68 10.18 -1.91 -11.71
C GLU A 68 9.22 -2.36 -10.60
N PHE A 69 9.27 -1.71 -9.43
CA PHE A 69 8.36 -2.03 -8.32
C PHE A 69 7.24 -0.97 -8.22
N PRO A 70 6.02 -1.37 -7.85
CA PRO A 70 4.87 -0.47 -7.78
C PRO A 70 4.88 0.40 -6.52
N PHE A 71 6.05 0.79 -6.03
CA PHE A 71 6.21 1.59 -4.82
C PHE A 71 6.54 3.04 -5.16
N LEU A 72 6.01 3.95 -4.35
CA LEU A 72 6.37 5.35 -4.37
C LEU A 72 7.27 5.64 -3.17
N ASP A 73 8.37 6.34 -3.40
CA ASP A 73 9.13 6.93 -2.31
C ASP A 73 8.27 7.97 -1.58
N PRO A 74 8.48 8.20 -0.28
CA PRO A 74 7.74 9.21 0.46
C PRO A 74 7.84 10.59 -0.20
N HIS A 75 6.72 11.29 -0.21
CA HIS A 75 6.59 12.60 -0.81
C HIS A 75 5.90 13.57 0.16
N TRP A 76 5.89 14.84 -0.18
CA TRP A 76 5.18 15.90 0.53
C TRP A 76 3.87 16.15 -0.19
N ILE A 77 2.74 16.04 0.50
CA ILE A 77 1.40 16.18 -0.07
C ILE A 77 0.62 17.25 0.66
N LYS A 78 -0.02 18.12 -0.11
CA LYS A 78 -1.09 18.99 0.37
C LYS A 78 -2.44 18.36 0.01
N ARG A 79 -3.24 18.09 1.03
CA ARG A 79 -4.58 17.54 0.89
C ARG A 79 -5.61 18.64 0.61
N ALA A 80 -6.73 18.27 0.02
CA ALA A 80 -7.84 19.21 -0.27
C ALA A 80 -8.45 19.81 1.01
N ASN A 81 -8.36 19.13 2.15
CA ASN A 81 -8.80 19.62 3.45
C ASN A 81 -7.82 20.62 4.10
N GLY A 82 -6.73 20.97 3.41
CA GLY A 82 -5.69 21.88 3.89
C GLY A 82 -4.57 21.24 4.73
N GLU A 83 -4.71 19.98 5.11
CA GLU A 83 -3.62 19.26 5.80
C GLU A 83 -2.44 19.01 4.87
N THR A 84 -1.27 18.91 5.46
CA THR A 84 -0.03 18.55 4.77
C THR A 84 0.51 17.25 5.39
N GLU A 85 0.94 16.35 4.56
CA GLU A 85 1.39 15.02 4.99
C GLU A 85 2.70 14.64 4.31
N ILE A 86 3.46 13.78 4.98
CA ILE A 86 4.59 13.06 4.39
C ILE A 86 4.30 11.55 4.35
N GLY A 87 4.73 10.90 3.28
CA GLY A 87 4.48 9.49 3.01
C GLY A 87 4.17 9.25 1.53
N PRO A 88 3.70 8.08 1.15
CA PRO A 88 3.57 6.90 1.97
C PRO A 88 4.90 6.13 2.17
N ASN A 89 4.89 5.20 3.11
CA ASN A 89 5.69 3.98 3.02
C ASN A 89 4.88 2.90 2.25
N ALA A 90 5.41 1.67 2.19
CA ALA A 90 4.74 0.55 1.55
C ALA A 90 4.98 -0.74 2.34
N VAL A 91 4.17 -0.96 3.38
CA VAL A 91 4.33 -2.09 4.28
C VAL A 91 3.48 -3.26 3.82
N PRO A 92 4.05 -4.48 3.68
CA PRO A 92 3.24 -5.66 3.35
C PRO A 92 2.21 -5.94 4.44
N VAL A 93 0.99 -6.25 4.02
CA VAL A 93 -0.12 -6.67 4.87
C VAL A 93 -0.81 -7.89 4.25
N ASP A 94 -1.55 -8.63 5.06
CA ASP A 94 -2.18 -9.89 4.64
C ASP A 94 -3.46 -9.71 3.82
N SER A 95 -4.08 -8.54 3.88
CA SER A 95 -5.43 -8.32 3.35
C SER A 95 -5.59 -6.90 2.80
N PRO A 96 -6.45 -6.67 1.80
CA PRO A 96 -6.82 -5.33 1.35
C PRO A 96 -7.61 -4.54 2.40
N GLU A 97 -7.99 -5.14 3.51
CA GLU A 97 -8.72 -4.52 4.62
C GLU A 97 -7.82 -4.23 5.84
N ALA A 98 -6.53 -4.54 5.78
CA ALA A 98 -5.58 -4.40 6.89
C ALA A 98 -5.10 -2.94 7.10
N TYR A 99 -6.03 -2.00 7.32
CA TYR A 99 -5.73 -0.57 7.48
C TYR A 99 -4.99 -0.26 8.80
N ASP A 100 -5.33 -0.97 9.87
CA ASP A 100 -4.85 -0.68 11.23
C ASP A 100 -3.88 -1.73 11.78
N SER A 101 -3.75 -2.87 11.10
CA SER A 101 -2.90 -4.00 11.52
C SER A 101 -2.04 -4.52 10.37
N PHE A 102 -1.03 -5.33 10.67
CA PHE A 102 -0.25 -6.07 9.67
C PHE A 102 -0.93 -7.37 9.27
N ILE A 103 -1.72 -7.92 10.19
CA ILE A 103 -2.43 -9.17 10.08
C ILE A 103 -3.89 -8.91 10.45
N THR A 104 -4.81 -9.25 9.57
CA THR A 104 -6.26 -9.13 9.80
C THR A 104 -6.74 -10.27 10.70
N ASP A 105 -6.40 -11.49 10.31
CA ASP A 105 -6.64 -12.71 11.09
C ASP A 105 -5.66 -13.82 10.67
N ILE A 106 -5.52 -14.86 11.51
CA ILE A 106 -4.56 -15.95 11.25
C ILE A 106 -4.89 -16.74 9.98
N PRO A 107 -6.14 -17.16 9.71
CA PRO A 107 -6.49 -17.83 8.47
C PRO A 107 -6.13 -17.03 7.21
N THR A 108 -6.46 -15.74 7.17
CA THR A 108 -6.13 -14.84 6.06
C THR A 108 -4.62 -14.72 5.86
N ALA A 109 -3.85 -14.53 6.93
CA ALA A 109 -2.40 -14.46 6.88
C ALA A 109 -1.77 -15.76 6.33
N LEU A 110 -2.22 -16.93 6.81
CA LEU A 110 -1.75 -18.23 6.31
C LEU A 110 -2.10 -18.46 4.85
N SER A 111 -3.31 -18.09 4.43
CA SER A 111 -3.72 -18.14 3.03
C SER A 111 -2.81 -17.27 2.15
N LYS A 112 -2.54 -16.04 2.58
CA LYS A 112 -1.66 -15.13 1.84
C LYS A 112 -0.22 -15.62 1.78
N ILE A 113 0.32 -16.17 2.86
CA ILE A 113 1.66 -16.79 2.85
C ILE A 113 1.70 -17.95 1.85
N THR A 114 0.66 -18.80 1.83
CA THR A 114 0.56 -19.91 0.87
C THR A 114 0.56 -19.39 -0.56
N ASP A 115 -0.24 -18.37 -0.87
CA ASP A 115 -0.29 -17.73 -2.18
C ASP A 115 1.07 -17.15 -2.60
N ILE A 116 1.79 -16.53 -1.66
CA ILE A 116 3.12 -15.96 -1.93
C ILE A 116 4.13 -17.06 -2.27
N VAL A 117 4.13 -18.16 -1.52
CA VAL A 117 5.12 -19.24 -1.69
C VAL A 117 4.82 -20.11 -2.92
N THR A 118 3.54 -20.35 -3.21
CA THR A 118 3.12 -21.23 -4.31
C THR A 118 2.84 -20.48 -5.62
N GLY A 119 2.48 -19.20 -5.53
CA GLY A 119 2.07 -18.38 -6.66
C GLY A 119 3.21 -17.66 -7.39
N SER A 120 2.85 -16.76 -8.28
CA SER A 120 3.76 -15.95 -9.10
C SER A 120 4.63 -15.01 -8.27
N THR A 121 4.19 -14.66 -7.07
CA THR A 121 4.89 -13.75 -6.15
C THR A 121 6.16 -14.32 -5.55
N LYS A 122 6.34 -15.64 -5.54
CA LYS A 122 7.56 -16.30 -5.00
C LYS A 122 8.85 -15.78 -5.62
N LYS A 123 8.82 -15.36 -6.90
CA LYS A 123 9.99 -14.78 -7.57
C LYS A 123 10.48 -13.48 -6.92
N LEU A 124 9.59 -12.73 -6.27
CA LEU A 124 9.93 -11.50 -5.57
C LEU A 124 10.68 -11.78 -4.26
N LEU A 125 10.40 -12.91 -3.59
CA LEU A 125 11.11 -13.31 -2.37
C LEU A 125 12.59 -13.65 -2.63
N LEU A 126 12.95 -13.96 -3.86
CA LEU A 126 14.32 -14.24 -4.30
C LEU A 126 15.05 -12.98 -4.78
N ASN A 127 14.35 -11.85 -4.89
CA ASN A 127 14.93 -10.59 -5.34
C ASN A 127 15.45 -9.79 -4.14
N THR A 128 16.77 -9.64 -4.05
CA THR A 128 17.46 -8.95 -2.94
C THR A 128 17.08 -7.47 -2.85
N ASP A 129 16.85 -6.80 -3.99
CA ASP A 129 16.45 -5.39 -4.02
C ASP A 129 15.04 -5.22 -3.47
N PHE A 130 14.13 -6.14 -3.83
CA PHE A 130 12.78 -6.16 -3.28
C PHE A 130 12.77 -6.38 -1.77
N ILE A 131 13.55 -7.33 -1.24
CA ILE A 131 13.66 -7.59 0.20
C ILE A 131 14.28 -6.39 0.94
N SER A 132 15.34 -5.79 0.36
CA SER A 132 15.95 -4.58 0.93
C SER A 132 14.95 -3.41 0.97
N LEU A 133 14.15 -3.24 -0.08
CA LEU A 133 13.13 -2.22 -0.15
C LEU A 133 12.06 -2.42 0.93
N ILE A 134 11.49 -3.62 1.05
CA ILE A 134 10.49 -3.95 2.08
C ILE A 134 11.04 -3.69 3.48
N SER A 135 12.28 -4.03 3.75
CA SER A 135 12.90 -3.78 5.06
C SER A 135 12.97 -2.29 5.39
N LYS A 136 13.28 -1.42 4.41
CA LYS A 136 13.28 0.04 4.58
C LYS A 136 11.88 0.60 4.77
N GLU A 137 10.91 0.05 4.04
CA GLU A 137 9.51 0.44 4.17
C GLU A 137 8.95 0.09 5.55
N PHE A 138 9.27 -1.12 6.05
CA PHE A 138 8.91 -1.54 7.40
C PHE A 138 9.53 -0.63 8.48
N LEU A 139 10.81 -0.28 8.33
CA LEU A 139 11.47 0.66 9.24
C LEU A 139 10.76 2.03 9.26
N SER A 140 10.32 2.51 8.10
CA SER A 140 9.57 3.77 7.99
C SER A 140 8.16 3.68 8.60
N SER A 141 7.59 2.48 8.76
CA SER A 141 6.32 2.27 9.44
C SER A 141 6.46 2.36 10.97
N ILE A 142 7.48 1.73 11.52
CA ILE A 142 7.69 1.68 12.98
C ILE A 142 8.42 2.91 13.52
N SER A 143 9.12 3.66 12.66
CA SER A 143 9.93 4.82 13.05
C SER A 143 9.55 6.07 12.24
N LYS A 144 8.90 7.03 12.91
CA LYS A 144 8.63 8.36 12.35
C LYS A 144 9.91 9.04 11.87
N SER A 145 10.97 8.94 12.65
CA SER A 145 12.27 9.54 12.30
C SER A 145 12.83 8.95 11.00
N ALA A 146 12.68 7.64 10.76
CA ALA A 146 13.12 7.02 9.52
C ALA A 146 12.33 7.55 8.30
N MET A 147 11.03 7.79 8.45
CA MET A 147 10.22 8.42 7.41
C MET A 147 10.68 9.86 7.15
N VAL A 148 10.85 10.65 8.19
CA VAL A 148 11.28 12.05 8.08
C VAL A 148 12.66 12.16 7.40
N GLU A 149 13.62 11.31 7.75
CA GLU A 149 14.96 11.31 7.12
C GLU A 149 14.92 11.03 5.61
N ARG A 150 13.94 10.30 5.14
CA ARG A 150 13.74 10.11 3.70
C ARG A 150 13.28 11.39 3.00
N VAL A 151 12.38 12.16 3.65
CA VAL A 151 11.82 13.41 3.11
C VAL A 151 12.79 14.57 3.27
N LYS A 152 13.62 14.58 4.31
CA LYS A 152 14.69 15.59 4.52
C LYS A 152 15.66 15.70 3.36
N LYS A 153 15.78 14.69 2.51
CA LYS A 153 16.62 14.74 1.31
C LYS A 153 16.21 15.84 0.32
N PHE A 154 14.94 16.21 0.32
CA PHE A 154 14.41 17.28 -0.54
C PHE A 154 13.74 18.41 0.22
N ILE A 155 13.43 18.22 1.51
CA ILE A 155 12.96 19.27 2.42
C ILE A 155 13.83 19.24 3.70
N PRO A 156 15.05 19.79 3.70
CA PRO A 156 16.00 19.63 4.81
C PRO A 156 15.55 20.27 6.13
N ALA A 157 14.62 21.24 6.08
CA ALA A 157 14.19 22.01 7.25
C ALA A 157 13.30 21.25 8.24
N ILE A 158 12.71 20.10 7.83
CA ILE A 158 11.75 19.36 8.67
C ILE A 158 12.44 18.52 9.75
N LYS A 159 11.71 18.26 10.84
CA LYS A 159 12.14 17.44 11.98
C LYS A 159 11.02 16.45 12.36
N PRO A 160 11.33 15.35 13.08
CA PRO A 160 10.30 14.40 13.52
C PRO A 160 9.20 15.04 14.39
N GLU A 161 9.53 16.06 15.17
CA GLU A 161 8.59 16.78 16.05
C GLU A 161 7.51 17.51 15.26
N ASP A 162 7.80 17.90 14.03
CA ASP A 162 6.89 18.63 13.14
C ASP A 162 5.72 17.76 12.65
N PHE A 163 5.71 16.46 12.97
CA PHE A 163 4.69 15.50 12.55
C PHE A 163 4.04 14.83 13.77
N PRO A 164 3.10 15.53 14.47
CA PRO A 164 2.56 15.06 15.75
C PRO A 164 1.63 13.86 15.65
N LYS A 165 0.97 13.63 14.49
CA LYS A 165 -0.05 12.59 14.35
C LYS A 165 0.12 11.77 13.06
N ARG A 166 -0.39 10.53 13.07
CA ARG A 166 -0.51 9.72 11.86
C ARG A 166 -1.66 10.24 10.98
N GLY A 167 -1.45 10.19 9.67
CA GLY A 167 -2.47 10.43 8.67
C GLY A 167 -3.27 9.18 8.34
N THR A 168 -4.14 9.29 7.35
CA THR A 168 -4.97 8.18 6.86
C THR A 168 -4.11 7.18 6.09
N ALA A 169 -4.26 5.90 6.38
CA ALA A 169 -3.62 4.86 5.59
C ALA A 169 -4.41 4.55 4.32
N GLY A 170 -3.70 4.07 3.29
CA GLY A 170 -4.30 3.54 2.07
C GLY A 170 -3.68 2.19 1.71
N ILE A 171 -4.45 1.28 1.11
CA ILE A 171 -3.93 -0.01 0.66
C ILE A 171 -3.86 -0.05 -0.85
N ARG A 172 -2.72 -0.51 -1.36
CA ARG A 172 -2.48 -0.79 -2.78
C ARG A 172 -2.27 -2.28 -2.96
N THR A 173 -2.94 -2.84 -3.97
CA THR A 173 -2.87 -4.27 -4.30
C THR A 173 -2.38 -4.45 -5.74
N PRO A 174 -1.06 -4.45 -5.99
CA PRO A 174 -0.53 -4.81 -7.29
C PRO A 174 -0.80 -6.29 -7.60
N VAL A 175 -1.24 -6.54 -8.84
CA VAL A 175 -1.41 -7.88 -9.39
C VAL A 175 -0.13 -8.27 -10.12
N ILE A 176 0.33 -9.49 -9.89
CA ILE A 176 1.59 -10.04 -10.40
C ILE A 176 1.29 -11.17 -11.37
N SER A 177 1.79 -11.01 -12.58
CA SER A 177 1.69 -12.04 -13.63
C SER A 177 2.57 -13.24 -13.32
N PRO A 178 2.27 -14.40 -13.89
CA PRO A 178 3.11 -15.61 -13.86
C PRO A 178 4.54 -15.39 -14.34
#